data_72b3e101cb650d0a55ca69795703d006
#
_entry.id   72b3e101cb650d0a55ca69795703d006
#
_cell.length_a   1.000
_cell.length_b   1.000
_cell.length_c   1.000
_cell.angle_alpha   90.00
_cell.angle_beta   90.00
_cell.angle_gamma   90.00
#
_symmetry.space_group_name_H-M   'P 1'
#
loop_
_entity.id
_entity.type
_entity.pdbx_description
1 polymer ?
#
loop_
_entity_poly.entity_id
_entity_poly.type
_entity_poly.pdbx_seq_one_letter_code
_entity_poly.pdbx_strand_id
1 'polypeptide(L)'
;GIAMDDNFEFFNERLFYNSETGIFHWKTTEIVSWVVRGKEAGTISQAGYRCINVKYGGKPKIFKAHRLAWLLTHKHFPETHLDHINGDKLDNRICNLREVTVKQNMQNLRKANSNNKLGVLGVSYDKYRKYVAAIGINGKVKVVGRFDTLEEASNAYILAKREIHSFCTI
;
A
#
# COMPACT_ATOMS: atom_id res chain seq x y z
N GLY A 1 0.27 -19.81 21.30
CA GLY A 1 0.24 -19.32 19.95
C GLY A 1 -0.98 -18.47 19.66
N ILE A 2 -0.79 -17.47 18.88
CA ILE A 2 -1.90 -16.64 18.39
C ILE A 2 -2.77 -17.53 17.51
N ALA A 3 -4.05 -17.65 17.81
CA ALA A 3 -4.98 -18.39 16.96
C ALA A 3 -4.97 -17.75 15.58
N MET A 4 -4.82 -18.58 14.53
CA MET A 4 -4.95 -18.10 13.17
C MET A 4 -6.34 -17.48 13.01
N ASP A 5 -6.38 -16.31 12.39
CA ASP A 5 -7.66 -15.70 12.06
C ASP A 5 -8.40 -16.63 11.08
N ASP A 6 -9.63 -17.02 11.39
CA ASP A 6 -10.44 -17.87 10.51
C ASP A 6 -10.59 -17.26 9.13
N ASN A 7 -10.51 -15.94 9.03
CA ASN A 7 -10.53 -15.21 7.76
C ASN A 7 -9.33 -15.56 6.87
N PHE A 8 -8.16 -15.82 7.46
CA PHE A 8 -6.98 -16.19 6.68
C PHE A 8 -7.26 -17.44 5.83
N GLU A 9 -7.76 -18.51 6.43
CA GLU A 9 -8.05 -19.75 5.70
C GLU A 9 -9.09 -19.52 4.61
N PHE A 10 -10.15 -18.77 4.92
CA PHE A 10 -11.21 -18.47 3.97
C PHE A 10 -10.64 -17.83 2.69
N PHE A 11 -9.82 -16.81 2.82
CA PHE A 11 -9.24 -16.11 1.67
C PHE A 11 -8.11 -16.89 1.03
N ASN A 12 -7.29 -17.58 1.82
CA ASN A 12 -6.17 -18.37 1.31
C ASN A 12 -6.64 -19.53 0.40
N GLU A 13 -7.79 -20.11 0.70
CA GLU A 13 -8.37 -21.15 -0.13
C GLU A 13 -8.88 -20.64 -1.48
N ARG A 14 -9.18 -19.37 -1.59
CA ARG A 14 -9.83 -18.74 -2.75
C ARG A 14 -8.91 -17.90 -3.59
N LEU A 15 -7.92 -17.28 -2.97
CA LEU A 15 -7.07 -16.26 -3.60
C LEU A 15 -5.59 -16.64 -3.52
N PHE A 16 -4.90 -16.43 -4.63
CA PHE A 16 -3.45 -16.43 -4.65
C PHE A 16 -2.97 -14.98 -4.67
N TYR A 17 -2.09 -14.65 -3.73
CA TYR A 17 -1.49 -13.32 -3.64
C TYR A 17 -0.01 -13.40 -3.98
N ASN A 18 0.42 -12.62 -4.98
CA ASN A 18 1.83 -12.49 -5.31
C ASN A 18 2.40 -11.27 -4.59
N SER A 19 3.20 -11.50 -3.57
CA SER A 19 3.77 -10.43 -2.74
C SER A 19 4.74 -9.52 -3.49
N GLU A 20 5.34 -10.02 -4.56
CA GLU A 20 6.30 -9.25 -5.37
C GLU A 20 5.62 -8.28 -6.33
N THR A 21 4.45 -8.62 -6.83
CA THR A 21 3.68 -7.79 -7.75
C THR A 21 2.51 -7.07 -7.10
N GLY A 22 2.06 -7.58 -5.95
CA GLY A 22 0.86 -7.08 -5.27
C GLY A 22 -0.45 -7.48 -5.94
N ILE A 23 -0.41 -8.40 -6.89
CA ILE A 23 -1.57 -8.81 -7.69
C ILE A 23 -2.19 -10.09 -7.12
N PHE A 24 -3.52 -10.13 -7.14
CA PHE A 24 -4.30 -11.29 -6.71
C PHE A 24 -4.88 -12.01 -7.92
N HIS A 25 -4.92 -13.34 -7.83
CA HIS A 25 -5.62 -14.19 -8.79
C HIS A 25 -6.56 -15.13 -8.04
N TRP A 26 -7.70 -15.45 -8.65
CA TRP A 26 -8.59 -16.47 -8.13
C TRP A 26 -7.95 -17.84 -8.29
N LYS A 27 -7.95 -18.63 -7.23
CA LYS A 27 -7.46 -20.02 -7.30
C LYS A 27 -8.37 -20.87 -8.18
N THR A 28 -7.86 -22.01 -8.62
CA THR A 28 -8.58 -22.95 -9.48
C THR A 28 -9.24 -24.08 -8.68
N THR A 29 -9.53 -23.83 -7.40
CA THR A 29 -10.18 -24.80 -6.52
C THR A 29 -11.70 -24.86 -6.77
N GLU A 30 -12.33 -25.95 -6.35
CA GLU A 30 -13.77 -26.15 -6.53
C GLU A 30 -14.64 -25.13 -5.82
N ILE A 31 -14.13 -24.53 -4.73
CA ILE A 31 -14.86 -23.52 -3.96
C ILE A 31 -14.88 -22.15 -4.67
N VAL A 32 -14.05 -21.96 -5.70
CA VAL A 32 -14.04 -20.74 -6.51
C VAL A 32 -14.93 -20.94 -7.72
N SER A 33 -15.78 -19.96 -8.00
CA SER A 33 -16.64 -20.00 -9.19
C SER A 33 -15.81 -20.25 -10.45
N TRP A 34 -16.26 -21.21 -11.26
CA TRP A 34 -15.57 -21.57 -12.51
C TRP A 34 -15.39 -20.38 -13.47
N VAL A 35 -16.27 -19.37 -13.34
CA VAL A 35 -16.24 -18.16 -14.19
C VAL A 35 -14.97 -17.34 -13.95
N VAL A 36 -14.46 -17.31 -12.70
CA VAL A 36 -13.31 -16.44 -12.32
C VAL A 36 -12.03 -17.22 -12.05
N ARG A 37 -12.05 -18.55 -12.03
CA ARG A 37 -10.87 -19.37 -11.75
C ARG A 37 -9.66 -18.94 -12.60
N GLY A 38 -8.53 -18.72 -11.94
CA GLY A 38 -7.26 -18.33 -12.58
C GLY A 38 -7.20 -16.90 -13.08
N LYS A 39 -8.30 -16.16 -13.01
CA LYS A 39 -8.32 -14.76 -13.45
C LYS A 39 -7.83 -13.84 -12.36
N GLU A 40 -7.32 -12.67 -12.78
CA GLU A 40 -6.96 -11.62 -11.84
C GLU A 40 -8.19 -11.17 -11.04
N ALA A 41 -8.02 -11.05 -9.72
CA ALA A 41 -9.09 -10.67 -8.82
C ALA A 41 -9.05 -9.18 -8.53
N GLY A 42 -10.22 -8.56 -8.49
CA GLY A 42 -10.38 -7.19 -8.04
C GLY A 42 -10.68 -6.18 -9.14
N THR A 43 -11.31 -5.11 -8.71
CA THR A 43 -11.65 -3.96 -9.54
C THR A 43 -11.22 -2.68 -8.81
N ILE A 44 -11.10 -1.57 -9.54
CA ILE A 44 -10.69 -0.29 -8.96
C ILE A 44 -11.95 0.46 -8.55
N SER A 45 -12.02 0.87 -7.27
CA SER A 45 -13.13 1.66 -6.73
C SER A 45 -13.00 3.13 -7.12
N GLN A 46 -14.07 3.90 -6.89
CA GLN A 46 -14.06 5.36 -7.12
C GLN A 46 -12.97 6.08 -6.31
N ALA A 47 -12.64 5.54 -5.13
CA ALA A 47 -11.58 6.10 -4.29
C ALA A 47 -10.17 5.75 -4.78
N GLY A 48 -10.04 4.96 -5.84
CA GLY A 48 -8.75 4.60 -6.42
C GLY A 48 -8.09 3.37 -5.79
N TYR A 49 -8.79 2.64 -4.94
CA TYR A 49 -8.28 1.41 -4.35
C TYR A 49 -8.74 0.19 -5.15
N ARG A 50 -7.89 -0.81 -5.21
CA ARG A 50 -8.31 -2.11 -5.73
C ARG A 50 -9.13 -2.82 -4.66
N CYS A 51 -10.30 -3.31 -5.05
CA CYS A 51 -11.23 -4.01 -4.16
C CYS A 51 -11.61 -5.37 -4.74
N ILE A 52 -11.75 -6.37 -3.88
CA ILE A 52 -12.12 -7.72 -4.27
C ILE A 52 -13.48 -8.05 -3.65
N ASN A 53 -14.44 -8.42 -4.49
CA ASN A 53 -15.77 -8.83 -4.04
C ASN A 53 -15.77 -10.35 -3.84
N VAL A 54 -16.11 -10.77 -2.63
CA VAL A 54 -16.13 -12.17 -2.24
C VAL A 54 -17.48 -12.47 -1.59
N LYS A 55 -18.03 -13.65 -1.87
CA LYS A 55 -19.21 -14.13 -1.17
C LYS A 55 -18.77 -14.61 0.22
N TYR A 56 -19.03 -13.75 1.23
CA TYR A 56 -18.63 -13.98 2.61
C TYR A 56 -19.89 -14.12 3.49
N GLY A 57 -20.00 -15.22 4.22
CA GLY A 57 -21.20 -15.50 5.03
C GLY A 57 -22.48 -15.58 4.21
N GLY A 58 -22.40 -16.03 2.96
CA GLY A 58 -23.54 -16.15 2.07
C GLY A 58 -23.97 -14.87 1.35
N LYS A 59 -23.27 -13.76 1.58
CA LYS A 59 -23.56 -12.44 0.98
C LYS A 59 -22.33 -11.86 0.30
N PRO A 60 -22.50 -11.12 -0.82
CA PRO A 60 -21.38 -10.39 -1.41
C PRO A 60 -20.84 -9.37 -0.44
N LYS A 61 -19.53 -9.36 -0.27
CA LYS A 61 -18.83 -8.36 0.56
C LYS A 61 -17.56 -7.90 -0.14
N ILE A 62 -17.31 -6.60 -0.11
CA ILE A 62 -16.18 -5.98 -0.76
C ILE A 62 -15.06 -5.76 0.25
N PHE A 63 -13.86 -6.25 -0.08
CA PHE A 63 -12.67 -6.08 0.74
C PHE A 63 -11.63 -5.29 -0.05
N LYS A 64 -10.92 -4.40 0.61
CA LYS A 64 -9.79 -3.70 -0.01
C LYS A 64 -8.62 -4.66 -0.17
N ALA A 65 -8.05 -4.70 -1.37
CA ALA A 65 -6.98 -5.66 -1.69
C ALA A 65 -5.76 -5.52 -0.78
N HIS A 66 -5.36 -4.30 -0.40
CA HIS A 66 -4.22 -4.12 0.48
C HIS A 66 -4.43 -4.75 1.85
N ARG A 67 -5.64 -4.75 2.36
CA ARG A 67 -5.96 -5.43 3.63
C ARG A 67 -5.88 -6.95 3.49
N LEU A 68 -6.31 -7.49 2.35
CA LEU A 68 -6.18 -8.92 2.05
C LEU A 68 -4.72 -9.33 1.83
N ALA A 69 -3.91 -8.46 1.25
CA ALA A 69 -2.47 -8.66 1.12
C ALA A 69 -1.80 -8.83 2.48
N TRP A 70 -2.18 -7.97 3.42
CA TRP A 70 -1.69 -8.07 4.80
C TRP A 70 -2.13 -9.37 5.46
N LEU A 71 -3.42 -9.70 5.33
CA LEU A 71 -3.99 -10.94 5.90
C LEU A 71 -3.29 -12.18 5.37
N LEU A 72 -3.09 -12.28 4.06
CA LEU A 72 -2.47 -13.46 3.45
C LEU A 72 -0.98 -13.58 3.76
N THR A 73 -0.33 -12.48 4.08
CA THR A 73 1.10 -12.47 4.44
C THR A 73 1.31 -12.73 5.94
N HIS A 74 0.55 -12.04 6.79
CA HIS A 74 0.73 -12.08 8.24
C HIS A 74 -0.24 -13.00 8.97
N LYS A 75 -1.22 -13.57 8.26
CA LYS A 75 -2.23 -14.50 8.76
C LYS A 75 -3.25 -13.87 9.71
N HIS A 76 -3.32 -12.54 9.74
CA HIS A 76 -4.32 -11.76 10.45
C HIS A 76 -4.52 -10.42 9.76
N PHE A 77 -5.69 -9.81 9.95
CA PHE A 77 -5.94 -8.46 9.46
C PHE A 77 -5.06 -7.44 10.21
N PRO A 78 -4.76 -6.29 9.58
CA PRO A 78 -4.04 -5.23 10.28
C PRO A 78 -4.87 -4.72 11.45
N GLU A 79 -4.21 -4.41 12.57
CA GLU A 79 -4.88 -3.89 13.75
C GLU A 79 -5.23 -2.41 13.61
N THR A 80 -4.51 -1.70 12.74
CA THR A 80 -4.69 -0.28 12.48
C THR A 80 -4.89 -0.04 10.99
N HIS A 81 -4.84 1.21 10.57
CA HIS A 81 -4.93 1.55 9.15
C HIS A 81 -3.67 1.13 8.42
N LEU A 82 -3.82 0.75 7.15
CA LEU A 82 -2.69 0.51 6.26
C LEU A 82 -2.45 1.71 5.37
N ASP A 83 -1.19 2.01 5.16
CA ASP A 83 -0.74 3.07 4.28
C ASP A 83 0.11 2.48 3.16
N HIS A 84 -0.03 3.04 1.95
CA HIS A 84 0.83 2.73 0.81
C HIS A 84 2.05 3.64 0.89
N ILE A 85 3.22 3.06 1.17
CA ILE A 85 4.44 3.81 1.48
C ILE A 85 4.81 4.77 0.36
N ASN A 86 4.67 4.34 -0.91
CA ASN A 86 4.96 5.17 -2.07
C ASN A 86 3.80 6.06 -2.52
N GLY A 87 2.66 6.01 -1.81
CA GLY A 87 1.47 6.78 -2.17
C GLY A 87 0.64 6.21 -3.31
N ASP A 88 1.07 5.12 -3.93
CA ASP A 88 0.31 4.46 -5.00
C ASP A 88 -0.66 3.45 -4.40
N LYS A 89 -1.95 3.79 -4.43
CA LYS A 89 -3.04 2.96 -3.89
C LYS A 89 -3.20 1.61 -4.59
N LEU A 90 -2.64 1.46 -5.78
CA LEU A 90 -2.71 0.23 -6.56
C LEU A 90 -1.46 -0.65 -6.39
N ASP A 91 -0.43 -0.15 -5.75
CA ASP A 91 0.79 -0.91 -5.47
C ASP A 91 0.62 -1.67 -4.14
N ASN A 92 0.07 -2.86 -4.23
CA ASN A 92 -0.26 -3.70 -3.08
C ASN A 92 0.82 -4.75 -2.77
N ARG A 93 2.06 -4.52 -3.20
CA ARG A 93 3.19 -5.34 -2.75
C ARG A 93 3.32 -5.22 -1.24
N ILE A 94 3.56 -6.33 -0.57
CA ILE A 94 3.57 -6.33 0.90
C ILE A 94 4.60 -5.35 1.47
N CYS A 95 5.71 -5.18 0.81
CA CYS A 95 6.76 -4.25 1.22
C CYS A 95 6.37 -2.79 1.12
N ASN A 96 5.34 -2.48 0.32
CA ASN A 96 4.80 -1.13 0.16
C ASN A 96 3.69 -0.81 1.17
N LEU A 97 3.33 -1.77 2.02
CA LEU A 97 2.26 -1.63 2.99
C LEU A 97 2.84 -1.51 4.40
N ARG A 98 2.29 -0.60 5.19
CA ARG A 98 2.66 -0.46 6.60
C ARG A 98 1.44 -0.12 7.43
N GLU A 99 1.42 -0.58 8.67
CA GLU A 99 0.42 -0.16 9.63
C GLU A 99 0.76 1.24 10.16
N VAL A 100 -0.24 2.10 10.20
CA VAL A 100 -0.11 3.45 10.75
C VAL A 100 -1.27 3.72 11.69
N THR A 101 -1.00 4.43 12.78
CA THR A 101 -2.07 4.87 13.66
C THR A 101 -2.86 6.00 12.99
N VAL A 102 -4.11 6.19 13.41
CA VAL A 102 -4.93 7.31 12.94
C VAL A 102 -4.21 8.64 13.17
N LYS A 103 -3.56 8.78 14.32
CA LYS A 103 -2.79 9.99 14.66
C LYS A 103 -1.65 10.22 13.67
N GLN A 104 -0.87 9.19 13.34
CA GLN A 104 0.22 9.28 12.36
C GLN A 104 -0.28 9.65 10.97
N ASN A 105 -1.37 9.03 10.55
CA ASN A 105 -1.97 9.33 9.25
C ASN A 105 -2.44 10.78 9.16
N MET A 106 -3.08 11.28 10.20
CA MET A 106 -3.52 12.68 10.24
C MET A 106 -2.34 13.65 10.26
N GLN A 107 -1.25 13.33 10.97
CA GLN A 107 -0.03 14.15 10.96
C GLN A 107 0.59 14.21 9.57
N ASN A 108 0.63 13.09 8.86
CA ASN A 108 1.15 13.05 7.49
C ASN A 108 0.31 13.92 6.54
N LEU A 109 -1.01 13.86 6.67
CA LEU A 109 -1.93 14.70 5.90
C LEU A 109 -1.73 16.18 6.21
N ARG A 110 -1.61 16.55 7.48
CA ARG A 110 -1.36 17.94 7.90
C ARG A 110 -0.03 18.46 7.36
N LYS A 111 1.02 17.66 7.41
CA LYS A 111 2.32 18.03 6.84
C LYS A 111 2.21 18.31 5.35
N ALA A 112 1.56 17.43 4.60
CA ALA A 112 1.38 17.63 3.17
C ALA A 112 0.57 18.88 2.86
N ASN A 113 -0.48 19.17 3.65
CA ASN A 113 -1.40 20.27 3.39
C ASN A 113 -0.91 21.61 3.95
N SER A 114 -0.23 21.64 5.10
CA SER A 114 0.13 22.89 5.78
C SER A 114 1.56 23.36 5.48
N ASN A 115 2.50 22.44 5.31
CA ASN A 115 3.91 22.77 5.13
C ASN A 115 4.37 22.59 3.69
N ASN A 116 3.63 21.89 2.86
CA ASN A 116 4.00 21.63 1.48
C ASN A 116 3.04 22.34 0.53
N LYS A 117 3.38 23.57 0.17
CA LYS A 117 2.61 24.39 -0.78
C LYS A 117 2.52 23.77 -2.18
N LEU A 118 3.38 22.81 -2.48
CA LEU A 118 3.41 22.11 -3.76
C LEU A 118 2.42 20.96 -3.82
N GLY A 119 1.85 20.55 -2.67
CA GLY A 119 0.94 19.43 -2.58
C GLY A 119 1.56 18.06 -2.88
N VAL A 120 2.89 17.97 -2.93
CA VAL A 120 3.63 16.73 -3.19
C VAL A 120 4.33 16.29 -1.91
N LEU A 121 4.00 15.09 -1.42
CA LEU A 121 4.56 14.56 -0.20
C LEU A 121 6.07 14.33 -0.34
N GLY A 122 6.84 14.76 0.67
CA GLY A 122 8.28 14.56 0.72
C GLY A 122 9.10 15.58 -0.08
N VAL A 123 8.44 16.54 -0.74
CA VAL A 123 9.12 17.57 -1.51
C VAL A 123 8.75 18.95 -0.97
N SER A 124 9.74 19.79 -0.75
CA SER A 124 9.57 21.18 -0.35
C SER A 124 10.39 22.11 -1.25
N TYR A 125 10.07 23.40 -1.18
CA TYR A 125 10.76 24.43 -1.96
C TYR A 125 11.60 25.28 -1.01
N ASP A 126 12.90 25.37 -1.27
CA ASP A 126 13.80 26.11 -0.39
C ASP A 126 13.97 27.58 -0.81
N LYS A 127 14.67 28.32 0.04
CA LYS A 127 14.94 29.76 -0.21
C LYS A 127 15.87 30.03 -1.40
N TYR A 128 16.55 28.99 -1.88
CA TYR A 128 17.44 29.09 -3.02
C TYR A 128 16.80 28.71 -4.35
N ARG A 129 15.48 28.62 -4.36
CA ARG A 129 14.67 28.23 -5.53
C ARG A 129 14.95 26.81 -6.00
N LYS A 130 15.23 25.90 -5.08
CA LYS A 130 15.42 24.48 -5.35
C LYS A 130 14.31 23.64 -4.73
N TYR A 131 13.98 22.55 -5.38
CA TYR A 131 13.07 21.56 -4.84
C TYR A 131 13.88 20.54 -4.03
N VAL A 132 13.52 20.37 -2.77
CA VAL A 132 14.22 19.48 -1.85
C VAL A 132 13.39 18.25 -1.60
N ALA A 133 13.94 17.08 -1.93
CA ALA A 133 13.34 15.80 -1.56
C ALA A 133 13.94 15.33 -0.23
N ALA A 134 13.07 14.98 0.72
CA ALA A 134 13.48 14.49 2.03
C ALA A 134 12.60 13.33 2.45
N ILE A 135 13.20 12.38 3.16
CA ILE A 135 12.52 11.16 3.59
C ILE A 135 12.74 10.94 5.08
N GLY A 136 11.69 10.46 5.77
CA GLY A 136 11.79 10.11 7.19
C GLY A 136 12.22 8.66 7.37
N ILE A 137 13.29 8.44 8.15
CA ILE A 137 13.79 7.13 8.50
C ILE A 137 13.98 7.08 10.02
N ASN A 138 13.29 6.14 10.68
CA ASN A 138 13.42 5.94 12.13
C ASN A 138 13.24 7.24 12.95
N GLY A 139 12.29 8.08 12.55
CA GLY A 139 12.01 9.35 13.23
C GLY A 139 12.95 10.50 12.85
N LYS A 140 13.92 10.26 11.98
CA LYS A 140 14.86 11.28 11.50
C LYS A 140 14.59 11.61 10.04
N VAL A 141 14.79 12.88 9.67
CA VAL A 141 14.63 13.33 8.29
C VAL A 141 15.98 13.29 7.59
N LYS A 142 16.03 12.61 6.46
CA LYS A 142 17.20 12.56 5.60
C LYS A 142 16.90 13.28 4.29
N VAL A 143 17.71 14.24 3.91
CA VAL A 143 17.59 14.92 2.62
C VAL A 143 18.13 14.00 1.53
N VAL A 144 17.29 13.70 0.55
CA VAL A 144 17.66 12.88 -0.61
C VAL A 144 18.49 13.70 -1.59
N GLY A 145 18.09 14.94 -1.82
CA GLY A 145 18.80 15.84 -2.72
C GLY A 145 18.01 17.12 -2.99
N ARG A 146 18.65 18.01 -3.75
CA ARG A 146 18.06 19.25 -4.24
C ARG A 146 18.02 19.20 -5.76
N PHE A 147 16.90 19.65 -6.33
CA PHE A 147 16.63 19.49 -7.76
C PHE A 147 16.07 20.79 -8.34
N ASP A 148 16.25 20.98 -9.64
CA ASP A 148 15.78 22.17 -10.32
C ASP A 148 14.28 22.11 -10.63
N THR A 149 13.69 20.92 -10.72
CA THR A 149 12.28 20.74 -11.03
C THR A 149 11.58 19.92 -9.94
N LEU A 150 10.27 20.16 -9.80
CA LEU A 150 9.40 19.39 -8.90
C LEU A 150 9.37 17.91 -9.29
N GLU A 151 9.33 17.64 -10.58
CA GLU A 151 9.29 16.27 -11.11
C GLU A 151 10.53 15.47 -10.70
N GLU A 152 11.71 16.06 -10.86
CA GLU A 152 12.98 15.44 -10.45
C GLU A 152 13.01 15.13 -8.95
N ALA A 153 12.58 16.08 -8.13
CA ALA A 153 12.54 15.90 -6.68
C ALA A 153 11.53 14.82 -6.27
N SER A 154 10.35 14.81 -6.89
CA SER A 154 9.32 13.81 -6.62
C SER A 154 9.80 12.41 -6.99
N ASN A 155 10.43 12.26 -8.16
CA ASN A 155 10.98 10.98 -8.60
C ASN A 155 12.10 10.49 -7.68
N ALA A 156 12.98 11.40 -7.23
CA ALA A 156 14.05 11.07 -6.29
C ALA A 156 13.48 10.60 -4.94
N TYR A 157 12.43 11.24 -4.46
CA TYR A 157 11.74 10.83 -3.24
C TYR A 157 11.15 9.41 -3.36
N ILE A 158 10.47 9.13 -4.47
CA ILE A 158 9.86 7.82 -4.72
C ILE A 158 10.94 6.73 -4.80
N LEU A 159 12.03 7.00 -5.53
CA LEU A 159 13.14 6.06 -5.65
C LEU A 159 13.82 5.80 -4.30
N ALA A 160 14.03 6.84 -3.49
CA ALA A 160 14.61 6.71 -2.17
C ALA A 160 13.73 5.88 -1.24
N LYS A 161 12.40 6.07 -1.29
CA LYS A 161 11.45 5.25 -0.53
C LYS A 161 11.54 3.78 -0.92
N ARG A 162 11.60 3.48 -2.21
CA ARG A 162 11.74 2.12 -2.71
C ARG A 162 13.06 1.48 -2.27
N GLU A 163 14.13 2.24 -2.28
CA GLU A 163 15.46 1.77 -1.88
C GLU A 163 15.51 1.40 -0.40
N ILE A 164 14.91 2.21 0.47
CA ILE A 164 14.81 1.94 1.90
C ILE A 164 14.03 0.67 2.18
N HIS A 165 13.05 0.37 1.33
CA HIS A 165 12.26 -0.84 1.39
C HIS A 165 12.72 -1.87 0.35
N SER A 166 14.01 -1.90 0.05
CA SER A 166 14.60 -2.77 -0.98
C SER A 166 14.40 -4.26 -0.75
N PHE A 167 14.16 -4.67 0.50
CA PHE A 167 13.78 -6.04 0.80
C PHE A 167 12.50 -6.46 0.05
N CYS A 168 11.75 -5.51 -0.44
CA CYS A 168 10.56 -5.74 -1.25
C CYS A 168 10.86 -6.44 -2.57
N THR A 169 12.04 -6.24 -3.08
CA THR A 169 12.44 -6.74 -4.41
C THR A 169 13.08 -8.11 -4.37
N ILE A 170 13.18 -8.67 -3.18
CA ILE A 170 13.78 -9.99 -2.97
C ILE A 170 12.78 -11.11 -3.23
#